data_1c55214a0cc9171375c9f3b9dfbba87f
#
_entry.id   1c55214a0cc9171375c9f3b9dfbba87f
#
_cell.length_a   1.000
_cell.length_b   1.000
_cell.length_c   1.000
_cell.angle_alpha   90.00
_cell.angle_beta   90.00
_cell.angle_gamma   90.00
#
_symmetry.space_group_name_H-M   'P 1'
#
loop_
_entity.id
_entity.type
_entity.pdbx_description
1 polymer ?
#
loop_
_entity_poly.entity_id
_entity_poly.type
_entity_poly.pdbx_seq_one_letter_code
_entity_poly.pdbx_strand_id
1 'polypeptide(L)'
;QIRQLAGMRGLMANPKGEIIERPIKANFMEGLSVLEYFISTHGARKGLADTALRTADSGYLTRRLVDVAQDVIIREDDCGTEEYIELPVFKADGEPNDGLVGRIAALPIETKRHRMLTEQAAEIGRAELVEIVAAFKDDHEKGAEVTVPVRSVLKCEAPSGVCQACYGRAMATGALAQIGDAVGIVAAQSIGEPGTQLTMRTFHTGGVAGADITHGLPRVVELFEARRPKGLSKIAEEDGVVSIEETDKALTVVITDAAGEEHRHAFPRRTRLFVSAEEKIKAGRQLNEGSVYPHELLAIRGRTETEQYLVKEVQEVYKSQGVDINDKHIELIVRQMLKKVRVDQKGDTEYLPGQFVDRFEFAKVNDAVGAEGGEQAQFEDIILGITKASLNTDSFLSAASFQETTKVLTDAALEGKIDRLNGLKENVIIGKLIPAATGLKRYRRIEIEPAEPLPRAIDDVGLLDQDEIAAELGLAGGDGFNGGYGQEFDADLASLEKIGAGGTDPGFAEELAELEIPEEAPSEKK
;
A
#
# COMPACT_ATOMS: atom_id res chain seq x y z
N GLN A 1 16.01 20.21 19.44
CA GLN A 1 16.13 19.82 20.87
C GLN A 1 17.21 20.66 21.54
N ILE A 2 18.45 20.75 21.05
CA ILE A 2 19.55 21.53 21.64
C ILE A 2 19.15 22.98 21.88
N ARG A 3 18.40 23.60 20.95
CA ARG A 3 17.92 24.98 21.07
C ARG A 3 17.01 25.18 22.29
N GLN A 4 16.17 24.20 22.64
CA GLN A 4 15.27 24.26 23.79
C GLN A 4 15.98 23.91 25.11
N LEU A 5 17.03 23.09 25.05
CA LEU A 5 17.81 22.70 26.23
C LEU A 5 18.74 23.81 26.71
N ALA A 6 19.50 24.43 25.78
CA ALA A 6 20.56 25.37 26.07
C ALA A 6 20.33 26.81 25.56
N GLY A 7 19.33 27.03 24.73
CA GLY A 7 19.03 28.32 24.15
C GLY A 7 17.76 28.95 24.76
N MET A 8 16.69 29.02 23.99
CA MET A 8 15.41 29.58 24.39
C MET A 8 14.28 28.69 23.86
N ARG A 9 13.23 28.48 24.66
CA ARG A 9 12.10 27.66 24.21
C ARG A 9 11.25 28.36 23.15
N GLY A 10 11.09 29.68 23.22
CA GLY A 10 10.44 30.50 22.20
C GLY A 10 8.93 30.64 22.37
N LEU A 11 8.25 30.92 21.25
CA LEU A 11 6.79 31.12 21.21
C LEU A 11 6.05 29.78 21.36
N MET A 12 4.93 29.81 22.09
CA MET A 12 4.06 28.66 22.33
C MET A 12 2.66 28.93 21.77
N ALA A 13 2.00 27.86 21.33
CA ALA A 13 0.62 27.94 20.86
C ALA A 13 -0.37 27.68 22.01
N ASN A 14 -1.48 28.40 21.99
CA ASN A 14 -2.66 28.20 22.80
C ASN A 14 -3.36 26.85 22.39
N PRO A 15 -4.22 26.23 23.19
CA PRO A 15 -5.01 25.06 22.78
C PRO A 15 -5.80 25.24 21.47
N LYS A 16 -6.22 26.46 21.16
CA LYS A 16 -6.88 26.82 19.89
C LYS A 16 -5.96 26.87 18.68
N GLY A 17 -4.62 26.82 18.89
CA GLY A 17 -3.62 26.92 17.81
C GLY A 17 -3.10 28.35 17.57
N GLU A 18 -3.61 29.35 18.28
CA GLU A 18 -3.13 30.73 18.20
C GLU A 18 -1.79 30.87 18.93
N ILE A 19 -0.89 31.67 18.40
CA ILE A 19 0.43 31.91 18.99
C ILE A 19 0.27 32.88 20.15
N ILE A 20 0.78 32.50 21.32
CA ILE A 20 0.85 33.38 22.50
C ILE A 20 1.97 34.39 22.25
N GLU A 21 1.66 35.68 22.29
CA GLU A 21 2.60 36.77 21.98
C GLU A 21 3.80 36.82 22.93
N ARG A 22 3.65 36.32 24.17
CA ARG A 22 4.74 36.26 25.15
C ARG A 22 5.61 35.04 24.97
N PRO A 23 6.88 35.18 24.48
CA PRO A 23 7.79 34.05 24.31
C PRO A 23 8.35 33.56 25.66
N ILE A 24 8.64 32.26 25.72
CA ILE A 24 9.40 31.67 26.82
C ILE A 24 10.88 31.91 26.56
N LYS A 25 11.53 32.74 27.36
CA LYS A 25 12.92 33.12 27.24
C LYS A 25 13.88 32.13 27.92
N ALA A 26 13.40 31.43 28.95
CA ALA A 26 14.17 30.43 29.69
C ALA A 26 14.35 29.14 28.89
N ASN A 27 15.39 28.39 29.19
CA ASN A 27 15.67 27.06 28.69
C ASN A 27 15.44 26.00 29.78
N PHE A 28 15.52 24.73 29.40
CA PHE A 28 15.31 23.64 30.36
C PHE A 28 16.43 23.49 31.37
N MET A 29 17.66 23.94 31.06
CA MET A 29 18.78 23.87 31.98
C MET A 29 18.70 24.95 33.09
N GLU A 30 18.23 26.14 32.79
CA GLU A 30 17.99 27.21 33.74
C GLU A 30 16.72 26.97 34.58
N GLY A 31 15.79 26.18 34.04
CA GLY A 31 14.46 25.97 34.60
C GLY A 31 13.45 27.01 34.14
N LEU A 32 12.19 26.61 34.06
CA LEU A 32 11.07 27.47 33.66
C LEU A 32 10.39 28.05 34.89
N SER A 33 9.95 29.29 34.79
CA SER A 33 9.04 29.85 35.78
C SER A 33 7.69 29.13 35.77
N VAL A 34 6.92 29.21 36.86
CA VAL A 34 5.62 28.54 36.98
C VAL A 34 4.68 28.90 35.82
N LEU A 35 4.66 30.18 35.43
CA LEU A 35 3.84 30.64 34.31
C LEU A 35 4.32 30.06 32.96
N GLU A 36 5.63 30.07 32.72
CA GLU A 36 6.23 29.52 31.49
C GLU A 36 6.03 28.01 31.39
N TYR A 37 6.14 27.30 32.51
CA TYR A 37 5.80 25.89 32.57
C TYR A 37 4.34 25.64 32.22
N PHE A 38 3.41 26.39 32.84
CA PHE A 38 1.98 26.27 32.57
C PHE A 38 1.64 26.51 31.08
N ILE A 39 2.17 27.58 30.49
CA ILE A 39 2.00 27.88 29.06
C ILE A 39 2.53 26.71 28.22
N SER A 40 3.65 26.11 28.59
CA SER A 40 4.24 25.00 27.85
C SER A 40 3.42 23.70 27.93
N THR A 41 2.62 23.52 29.00
CA THR A 41 1.76 22.31 29.13
C THR A 41 0.64 22.27 28.10
N HIS A 42 0.18 23.42 27.60
CA HIS A 42 -0.85 23.46 26.56
C HIS A 42 -0.41 22.73 25.29
N GLY A 43 0.81 23.00 24.82
CA GLY A 43 1.38 22.32 23.65
C GLY A 43 1.59 20.82 23.88
N ALA A 44 2.08 20.43 25.05
CA ALA A 44 2.28 19.03 25.41
C ALA A 44 0.94 18.27 25.47
N ARG A 45 -0.08 18.82 26.11
CA ARG A 45 -1.42 18.20 26.20
C ARG A 45 -2.07 18.07 24.83
N LYS A 46 -2.02 19.12 24.01
CA LYS A 46 -2.50 19.07 22.63
C LYS A 46 -1.77 17.99 21.85
N GLY A 47 -0.44 17.91 22.00
CA GLY A 47 0.38 16.88 21.37
C GLY A 47 -0.07 15.46 21.72
N LEU A 48 -0.30 15.18 23.00
CA LEU A 48 -0.77 13.86 23.45
C LEU A 48 -2.17 13.53 22.89
N ALA A 49 -3.10 14.48 22.94
CA ALA A 49 -4.44 14.29 22.41
C ALA A 49 -4.44 14.05 20.89
N ASP A 50 -3.69 14.86 20.14
CA ASP A 50 -3.59 14.72 18.70
C ASP A 50 -2.93 13.38 18.31
N THR A 51 -1.91 12.91 19.07
CA THR A 51 -1.29 11.60 18.84
C THR A 51 -2.31 10.48 19.02
N ALA A 52 -3.10 10.51 20.08
CA ALA A 52 -4.12 9.50 20.35
C ALA A 52 -5.18 9.44 19.23
N LEU A 53 -5.66 10.61 18.76
CA LEU A 53 -6.65 10.68 17.67
C LEU A 53 -6.07 10.19 16.32
N ARG A 54 -4.86 10.60 15.99
CA ARG A 54 -4.24 10.23 14.71
C ARG A 54 -3.78 8.78 14.63
N THR A 55 -3.56 8.13 15.77
CA THR A 55 -3.31 6.67 15.79
C THR A 55 -4.49 5.91 15.18
N ALA A 56 -5.73 6.35 15.45
CA ALA A 56 -6.92 5.79 14.82
C ALA A 56 -6.94 6.01 13.30
N ASP A 57 -6.55 7.21 12.83
CA ASP A 57 -6.48 7.52 11.39
C ASP A 57 -5.45 6.64 10.67
N SER A 58 -4.28 6.42 11.30
CA SER A 58 -3.25 5.51 10.77
C SER A 58 -3.75 4.07 10.68
N GLY A 59 -4.43 3.58 11.72
CA GLY A 59 -5.03 2.24 11.73
C GLY A 59 -6.11 2.09 10.66
N TYR A 60 -6.95 3.11 10.48
CA TYR A 60 -7.97 3.11 9.44
C TYR A 60 -7.39 3.18 8.02
N LEU A 61 -6.30 3.93 7.80
CA LEU A 61 -5.58 3.91 6.53
C LEU A 61 -5.01 2.53 6.24
N THR A 62 -4.33 1.92 7.22
CA THR A 62 -3.74 0.57 7.07
C THR A 62 -4.80 -0.46 6.71
N ARG A 63 -5.96 -0.45 7.39
CA ARG A 63 -7.08 -1.34 7.06
C ARG A 63 -7.52 -1.17 5.61
N ARG A 64 -7.71 0.06 5.12
CA ARG A 64 -8.11 0.32 3.73
C ARG A 64 -7.07 -0.16 2.73
N LEU A 65 -5.78 0.03 3.02
CA LEU A 65 -4.69 -0.47 2.18
C LEU A 65 -4.68 -2.00 2.10
N VAL A 66 -4.90 -2.69 3.23
CA VAL A 66 -5.02 -4.15 3.26
C VAL A 66 -6.22 -4.61 2.43
N ASP A 67 -7.38 -3.97 2.57
CA ASP A 67 -8.59 -4.33 1.83
C ASP A 67 -8.43 -4.20 0.30
N VAL A 68 -7.67 -3.19 -0.17
CA VAL A 68 -7.36 -3.01 -1.61
C VAL A 68 -6.33 -4.01 -2.12
N ALA A 69 -5.32 -4.33 -1.31
CA ALA A 69 -4.15 -5.08 -1.77
C ALA A 69 -4.19 -6.57 -1.45
N GLN A 70 -5.18 -7.07 -0.72
CA GLN A 70 -5.25 -8.46 -0.28
C GLN A 70 -5.26 -9.48 -1.43
N ASP A 71 -5.78 -9.10 -2.60
CA ASP A 71 -5.86 -9.97 -3.77
C ASP A 71 -4.53 -10.12 -4.50
N VAL A 72 -3.55 -9.26 -4.16
CA VAL A 72 -2.26 -9.23 -4.84
C VAL A 72 -1.34 -10.28 -4.24
N ILE A 73 -1.24 -11.41 -4.95
CA ILE A 73 -0.43 -12.57 -4.61
C ILE A 73 0.46 -12.86 -5.82
N ILE A 74 1.65 -13.39 -5.60
CA ILE A 74 2.48 -13.89 -6.69
C ILE A 74 1.88 -15.18 -7.21
N ARG A 75 1.47 -15.20 -8.50
CA ARG A 75 0.77 -16.33 -9.10
C ARG A 75 1.57 -17.02 -10.21
N GLU A 76 2.44 -16.29 -10.87
CA GLU A 76 3.20 -16.72 -12.05
C GLU A 76 4.68 -16.39 -11.89
N ASP A 77 5.54 -17.12 -12.57
CA ASP A 77 6.98 -16.86 -12.57
C ASP A 77 7.31 -15.62 -13.42
N ASP A 78 6.80 -15.55 -14.64
CA ASP A 78 6.96 -14.40 -15.55
C ASP A 78 5.71 -14.18 -16.39
N CYS A 79 5.25 -12.92 -16.49
CA CYS A 79 4.12 -12.53 -17.33
C CYS A 79 4.51 -12.27 -18.79
N GLY A 80 5.81 -12.26 -19.13
CA GLY A 80 6.30 -12.05 -20.49
C GLY A 80 6.18 -10.61 -21.02
N THR A 81 5.85 -9.62 -20.18
CA THR A 81 5.71 -8.22 -20.64
C THR A 81 7.04 -7.66 -21.14
N GLU A 82 6.98 -6.88 -22.20
CA GLU A 82 8.09 -6.07 -22.72
C GLU A 82 8.12 -4.67 -22.13
N GLU A 83 7.03 -4.25 -21.43
CA GLU A 83 6.97 -2.94 -20.78
C GLU A 83 7.91 -2.86 -19.59
N TYR A 84 8.53 -1.71 -19.42
CA TYR A 84 9.46 -1.41 -18.32
C TYR A 84 9.28 0.01 -17.80
N ILE A 85 9.95 0.29 -16.70
CA ILE A 85 10.07 1.63 -16.13
C ILE A 85 11.54 2.01 -16.11
N GLU A 86 11.83 3.24 -16.46
CA GLU A 86 13.16 3.81 -16.32
C GLU A 86 13.33 4.41 -14.93
N LEU A 87 14.30 3.89 -14.18
CA LEU A 87 14.66 4.43 -12.88
C LEU A 87 16.04 5.10 -12.92
N PRO A 88 16.20 6.27 -12.25
CA PRO A 88 17.48 6.93 -12.18
C PRO A 88 18.47 6.10 -11.36
N VAL A 89 19.72 6.02 -11.82
CA VAL A 89 20.82 5.34 -11.12
C VAL A 89 21.26 6.13 -9.89
N PHE A 90 21.16 7.46 -9.95
CA PHE A 90 21.55 8.36 -8.86
C PHE A 90 20.32 9.08 -8.31
N LYS A 91 20.27 9.24 -6.99
CA LYS A 91 19.30 10.11 -6.33
C LYS A 91 19.65 11.58 -6.58
N ALA A 92 18.73 12.50 -6.28
CA ALA A 92 18.95 13.94 -6.39
C ALA A 92 20.16 14.44 -5.57
N ASP A 93 20.53 13.72 -4.53
CA ASP A 93 21.70 14.01 -3.67
C ASP A 93 23.03 13.48 -4.26
N GLY A 94 22.99 12.83 -5.43
CA GLY A 94 24.14 12.18 -6.07
C GLY A 94 24.54 10.82 -5.46
N GLU A 95 23.77 10.32 -4.49
CA GLU A 95 23.97 8.99 -3.94
C GLU A 95 23.37 7.91 -4.85
N PRO A 96 23.88 6.66 -4.80
CA PRO A 96 23.29 5.53 -5.50
C PRO A 96 21.82 5.32 -5.14
N ASN A 97 21.02 4.92 -6.12
CA ASN A 97 19.62 4.62 -5.88
C ASN A 97 19.43 3.17 -5.43
N ASP A 98 19.29 2.96 -4.13
CA ASP A 98 19.04 1.63 -3.55
C ASP A 98 17.72 1.00 -4.00
N GLY A 99 16.80 1.77 -4.58
CA GLY A 99 15.54 1.25 -5.14
C GLY A 99 15.72 0.33 -6.34
N LEU A 100 16.92 0.30 -6.94
CA LEU A 100 17.29 -0.63 -8.02
C LEU A 100 17.61 -2.03 -7.50
N VAL A 101 18.06 -2.16 -6.24
CA VAL A 101 18.45 -3.44 -5.65
C VAL A 101 17.26 -4.39 -5.54
N GLY A 102 17.43 -5.60 -6.06
CA GLY A 102 16.42 -6.64 -6.06
C GLY A 102 15.31 -6.44 -7.10
N ARG A 103 15.52 -5.56 -8.08
CA ARG A 103 14.71 -5.50 -9.31
C ARG A 103 15.35 -6.33 -10.41
N ILE A 104 14.55 -6.72 -11.38
CA ILE A 104 15.01 -7.46 -12.57
C ILE A 104 15.18 -6.47 -13.71
N ALA A 105 16.32 -6.57 -14.43
CA ALA A 105 16.58 -5.77 -15.61
C ALA A 105 15.61 -6.16 -16.74
N ALA A 106 14.91 -5.17 -17.32
CA ALA A 106 14.01 -5.42 -18.44
C ALA A 106 14.76 -5.58 -19.76
N LEU A 107 15.81 -4.79 -19.95
CA LEU A 107 16.71 -4.83 -21.09
C LEU A 107 18.14 -5.00 -20.59
N PRO A 108 19.07 -5.50 -21.46
CA PRO A 108 20.47 -5.60 -21.08
C PRO A 108 21.03 -4.21 -20.80
N ILE A 109 21.73 -4.07 -19.67
CA ILE A 109 22.34 -2.80 -19.26
C ILE A 109 23.77 -2.79 -19.80
N GLU A 110 24.02 -1.91 -20.76
CA GLU A 110 25.32 -1.75 -21.41
C GLU A 110 25.91 -0.36 -21.16
N THR A 111 27.20 -0.30 -21.04
CA THR A 111 27.93 0.98 -21.06
C THR A 111 28.01 1.53 -22.48
N LYS A 112 28.30 2.81 -22.64
CA LYS A 112 28.56 3.45 -23.95
C LYS A 112 29.66 2.75 -24.76
N ARG A 113 30.49 1.92 -24.13
CA ARG A 113 31.55 1.14 -24.77
C ARG A 113 31.12 -0.32 -25.06
N HIS A 114 29.81 -0.60 -25.07
CA HIS A 114 29.23 -1.93 -25.28
C HIS A 114 29.74 -3.01 -24.31
N ARG A 115 30.16 -2.62 -23.12
CA ARG A 115 30.42 -3.59 -22.06
C ARG A 115 29.09 -3.90 -21.38
N MET A 116 28.65 -5.15 -21.43
CA MET A 116 27.48 -5.64 -20.73
C MET A 116 27.76 -5.64 -19.22
N LEU A 117 26.89 -4.99 -18.44
CA LEU A 117 26.94 -4.94 -16.99
C LEU A 117 25.94 -5.94 -16.39
N THR A 118 24.75 -6.02 -16.97
CA THR A 118 23.70 -6.91 -16.50
C THR A 118 22.93 -7.46 -17.71
N GLU A 119 22.68 -8.77 -17.72
CA GLU A 119 21.90 -9.41 -18.78
C GLU A 119 20.41 -9.10 -18.63
N GLN A 120 19.67 -9.27 -19.71
CA GLN A 120 18.21 -9.21 -19.69
C GLN A 120 17.65 -10.27 -18.74
N ALA A 121 16.60 -9.93 -18.00
CA ALA A 121 15.96 -10.77 -17.00
C ALA A 121 16.86 -11.18 -15.80
N ALA A 122 18.05 -10.61 -15.67
CA ALA A 122 18.91 -10.81 -14.51
C ALA A 122 18.51 -9.87 -13.36
N GLU A 123 18.72 -10.33 -12.13
CA GLU A 123 18.49 -9.54 -10.94
C GLU A 123 19.63 -8.53 -10.73
N ILE A 124 19.27 -7.31 -10.37
CA ILE A 124 20.24 -6.28 -9.99
C ILE A 124 20.48 -6.41 -8.48
N GLY A 125 21.57 -7.07 -8.11
CA GLY A 125 22.01 -7.16 -6.73
C GLY A 125 22.85 -5.95 -6.31
N ARG A 126 23.40 -5.99 -5.10
CA ARG A 126 24.24 -4.90 -4.60
C ARG A 126 25.58 -4.81 -5.33
N ALA A 127 26.15 -5.93 -5.76
CA ALA A 127 27.41 -5.96 -6.49
C ALA A 127 27.24 -5.34 -7.88
N GLU A 128 26.21 -5.74 -8.60
CA GLU A 128 25.84 -5.21 -9.91
C GLU A 128 25.52 -3.71 -9.84
N LEU A 129 24.83 -3.26 -8.78
CA LEU A 129 24.56 -1.83 -8.57
C LEU A 129 25.87 -1.02 -8.44
N VAL A 130 26.86 -1.53 -7.68
CA VAL A 130 28.15 -0.86 -7.54
C VAL A 130 28.88 -0.75 -8.89
N GLU A 131 28.81 -1.81 -9.72
CA GLU A 131 29.40 -1.78 -11.06
C GLU A 131 28.66 -0.79 -11.99
N ILE A 132 27.32 -0.76 -11.96
CA ILE A 132 26.50 0.19 -12.72
C ILE A 132 26.82 1.63 -12.31
N VAL A 133 26.86 1.92 -11.02
CA VAL A 133 27.19 3.25 -10.49
C VAL A 133 28.60 3.67 -10.91
N ALA A 134 29.58 2.77 -10.81
CA ALA A 134 30.96 3.06 -11.22
C ALA A 134 31.08 3.33 -12.73
N ALA A 135 30.28 2.63 -13.54
CA ALA A 135 30.28 2.77 -14.99
C ALA A 135 29.67 4.09 -15.48
N PHE A 136 28.67 4.61 -14.77
CA PHE A 136 27.92 5.81 -15.16
C PHE A 136 28.28 7.06 -14.37
N LYS A 137 29.21 6.99 -13.43
CA LYS A 137 29.61 8.11 -12.59
C LYS A 137 30.12 9.30 -13.41
N ASP A 138 30.94 9.06 -14.41
CA ASP A 138 31.50 10.12 -15.30
C ASP A 138 30.40 10.85 -16.09
N ASP A 139 29.32 10.14 -16.45
CA ASP A 139 28.20 10.73 -17.19
C ASP A 139 27.31 11.56 -16.27
N HIS A 140 27.09 11.11 -15.05
CA HIS A 140 26.39 11.87 -14.02
C HIS A 140 27.12 13.15 -13.64
N GLU A 141 28.44 13.12 -13.46
CA GLU A 141 29.25 14.30 -13.17
C GLU A 141 29.23 15.35 -14.30
N LYS A 142 28.93 14.93 -15.54
CA LYS A 142 28.70 15.81 -16.69
C LYS A 142 27.28 16.37 -16.77
N GLY A 143 26.41 16.02 -15.80
CA GLY A 143 25.01 16.48 -15.72
C GLY A 143 24.04 15.69 -16.61
N ALA A 144 24.43 14.50 -17.10
CA ALA A 144 23.51 13.63 -17.81
C ALA A 144 22.64 12.86 -16.82
N GLU A 145 21.35 12.83 -17.04
CA GLU A 145 20.42 11.97 -16.31
C GLU A 145 20.59 10.54 -16.84
N VAL A 146 21.04 9.63 -15.99
CA VAL A 146 21.27 8.23 -16.33
C VAL A 146 20.16 7.38 -15.73
N THR A 147 19.39 6.72 -16.59
CA THR A 147 18.29 5.83 -16.22
C THR A 147 18.60 4.40 -16.62
N VAL A 148 17.99 3.44 -15.92
CA VAL A 148 18.10 2.01 -16.18
C VAL A 148 16.71 1.43 -16.35
N PRO A 149 16.47 0.65 -17.44
CA PRO A 149 15.19 -0.02 -17.68
C PRO A 149 15.04 -1.23 -16.76
N VAL A 150 14.05 -1.18 -15.87
CA VAL A 150 13.76 -2.26 -14.91
C VAL A 150 12.33 -2.73 -15.00
N ARG A 151 12.12 -4.00 -14.67
CA ARG A 151 10.77 -4.57 -14.49
C ARG A 151 10.13 -4.00 -13.24
N SER A 152 8.85 -3.66 -13.34
CA SER A 152 8.07 -3.14 -12.21
C SER A 152 6.70 -3.78 -12.15
N VAL A 153 6.15 -3.82 -10.94
CA VAL A 153 4.79 -4.29 -10.70
C VAL A 153 3.72 -3.42 -11.37
N LEU A 154 4.02 -2.14 -11.65
CA LEU A 154 3.12 -1.22 -12.37
C LEU A 154 2.84 -1.67 -13.80
N LYS A 155 3.84 -2.27 -14.45
CA LYS A 155 3.79 -2.74 -15.85
C LYS A 155 3.54 -4.25 -15.97
N CYS A 156 3.23 -4.91 -14.85
CA CYS A 156 2.97 -6.34 -14.85
C CYS A 156 1.63 -6.66 -15.53
N GLU A 157 1.65 -7.54 -16.55
CA GLU A 157 0.50 -7.96 -17.33
C GLU A 157 -0.16 -9.25 -16.80
N ALA A 158 0.26 -9.74 -15.62
CA ALA A 158 -0.41 -10.86 -14.99
C ALA A 158 -1.91 -10.58 -14.79
N PRO A 159 -2.81 -11.46 -15.26
CA PRO A 159 -4.26 -11.23 -15.23
C PRO A 159 -4.81 -11.19 -13.80
N SER A 160 -4.14 -11.82 -12.86
CA SER A 160 -4.49 -11.81 -11.45
C SER A 160 -3.23 -11.81 -10.59
N GLY A 161 -3.16 -10.89 -9.64
CA GLY A 161 -1.97 -10.72 -8.81
C GLY A 161 -0.81 -10.08 -9.55
N VAL A 162 0.41 -10.55 -9.31
CA VAL A 162 1.65 -10.11 -9.95
C VAL A 162 2.55 -11.31 -10.22
N CYS A 163 3.46 -11.21 -11.19
CA CYS A 163 4.46 -12.25 -11.44
C CYS A 163 5.72 -12.02 -10.59
N GLN A 164 6.49 -13.08 -10.41
CA GLN A 164 7.75 -13.10 -9.67
C GLN A 164 8.79 -12.15 -10.27
N ALA A 165 8.93 -12.17 -11.61
CA ALA A 165 9.90 -11.35 -12.33
C ALA A 165 9.63 -9.83 -12.17
N CYS A 166 8.37 -9.38 -12.23
CA CYS A 166 8.03 -7.97 -12.04
C CYS A 166 8.19 -7.51 -10.59
N TYR A 167 7.94 -8.40 -9.62
CA TYR A 167 8.13 -8.07 -8.21
C TYR A 167 9.61 -8.14 -7.81
N GLY A 168 10.34 -9.16 -8.27
CA GLY A 168 11.74 -9.38 -7.95
C GLY A 168 11.98 -9.90 -6.54
N ARG A 169 13.00 -9.40 -5.86
CA ARG A 169 13.43 -9.86 -4.53
C ARG A 169 12.42 -9.49 -3.43
N ALA A 170 12.08 -10.45 -2.58
CA ALA A 170 11.29 -10.22 -1.38
C ALA A 170 12.17 -9.60 -0.28
N MET A 171 11.77 -8.48 0.30
CA MET A 171 12.58 -7.73 1.27
C MET A 171 12.79 -8.50 2.58
N ALA A 172 11.82 -9.32 2.99
CA ALA A 172 11.89 -10.07 4.24
C ALA A 172 12.90 -11.21 4.20
N THR A 173 12.96 -11.95 3.08
CA THR A 173 13.82 -13.13 2.93
C THR A 173 15.15 -12.83 2.25
N GLY A 174 15.22 -11.73 1.50
CA GLY A 174 16.37 -11.39 0.67
C GLY A 174 16.56 -12.31 -0.54
N ALA A 175 15.62 -13.21 -0.79
CA ALA A 175 15.57 -14.10 -1.96
C ALA A 175 14.52 -13.62 -2.95
N LEU A 176 14.53 -14.18 -4.16
CA LEU A 176 13.48 -13.93 -5.14
C LEU A 176 12.13 -14.38 -4.56
N ALA A 177 11.10 -13.56 -4.73
CA ALA A 177 9.79 -13.84 -4.19
C ALA A 177 9.20 -15.13 -4.76
N GLN A 178 8.49 -15.89 -3.97
CA GLN A 178 7.96 -17.20 -4.37
C GLN A 178 6.49 -17.13 -4.76
N ILE A 179 6.07 -18.07 -5.62
CA ILE A 179 4.66 -18.22 -5.96
C ILE A 179 3.87 -18.52 -4.69
N GLY A 180 2.84 -17.72 -4.45
CA GLY A 180 2.00 -17.82 -3.25
C GLY A 180 2.31 -16.78 -2.18
N ASP A 181 3.34 -15.97 -2.33
CA ASP A 181 3.62 -14.87 -1.41
C ASP A 181 2.53 -13.80 -1.51
N ALA A 182 1.93 -13.46 -0.39
CA ALA A 182 0.89 -12.42 -0.29
C ALA A 182 1.53 -11.03 -0.20
N VAL A 183 2.15 -10.59 -1.29
CA VAL A 183 2.93 -9.34 -1.36
C VAL A 183 2.09 -8.09 -1.14
N GLY A 184 0.79 -8.13 -1.46
CA GLY A 184 -0.12 -7.02 -1.25
C GLY A 184 -0.35 -6.72 0.23
N ILE A 185 -0.51 -7.74 1.08
CA ILE A 185 -0.64 -7.56 2.53
C ILE A 185 0.66 -7.01 3.11
N VAL A 186 1.80 -7.55 2.70
CA VAL A 186 3.13 -7.06 3.12
C VAL A 186 3.29 -5.58 2.75
N ALA A 187 2.90 -5.19 1.53
CA ALA A 187 2.94 -3.81 1.09
C ALA A 187 2.07 -2.89 1.95
N ALA A 188 0.80 -3.26 2.18
CA ALA A 188 -0.13 -2.49 2.99
C ALA A 188 0.36 -2.31 4.43
N GLN A 189 0.92 -3.36 5.03
CA GLN A 189 1.48 -3.31 6.38
C GLN A 189 2.77 -2.48 6.44
N SER A 190 3.65 -2.58 5.44
CA SER A 190 4.89 -1.80 5.36
C SER A 190 4.64 -0.30 5.19
N ILE A 191 3.54 0.09 4.53
CA ILE A 191 3.12 1.49 4.40
C ILE A 191 2.41 1.96 5.69
N GLY A 192 1.63 1.08 6.32
CA GLY A 192 0.80 1.41 7.48
C GLY A 192 1.56 1.48 8.80
N GLU A 193 2.55 0.60 9.02
CA GLU A 193 3.32 0.56 10.26
C GLU A 193 3.94 1.91 10.60
N PRO A 194 4.71 2.58 9.71
CA PRO A 194 5.31 3.86 10.03
C PRO A 194 4.29 5.01 10.10
N GLY A 195 3.05 4.80 9.68
CA GLY A 195 1.97 5.81 9.76
C GLY A 195 1.74 6.32 11.19
N THR A 196 1.86 5.46 12.19
CA THR A 196 1.79 5.85 13.61
C THR A 196 2.97 6.72 14.01
N GLN A 197 4.18 6.45 13.50
CA GLN A 197 5.38 7.25 13.76
C GLN A 197 5.31 8.62 13.07
N LEU A 198 4.78 8.70 11.86
CA LEU A 198 4.49 9.96 11.15
C LEU A 198 3.61 10.88 11.99
N THR A 199 2.68 10.30 12.72
CA THR A 199 1.77 11.01 13.61
C THR A 199 2.49 11.65 14.78
N MET A 200 3.47 10.98 15.37
CA MET A 200 4.22 11.46 16.55
C MET A 200 5.20 12.58 16.22
N ARG A 201 5.80 12.59 15.02
CA ARG A 201 6.86 13.55 14.65
C ARG A 201 6.36 14.92 14.19
N THR A 202 5.13 15.05 13.72
CA THR A 202 4.54 16.34 13.29
C THR A 202 4.41 17.39 14.42
N PHE A 203 4.52 16.97 15.70
CA PHE A 203 4.46 17.86 16.86
C PHE A 203 5.75 18.63 17.16
N HIS A 204 6.88 18.11 16.73
CA HIS A 204 8.19 18.72 17.06
C HIS A 204 8.55 19.90 16.15
N THR A 205 7.86 20.05 15.05
CA THR A 205 8.00 21.17 14.10
C THR A 205 7.01 22.31 14.40
N GLY A 206 6.75 22.64 15.66
CA GLY A 206 5.88 23.76 16.11
C GLY A 206 6.36 25.14 15.69
N GLY A 207 6.79 25.29 14.43
CA GLY A 207 7.04 26.54 13.75
C GLY A 207 5.86 26.90 12.86
N VAL A 208 5.66 28.19 12.62
CA VAL A 208 4.64 28.77 11.75
C VAL A 208 4.59 27.97 10.43
N ALA A 209 3.68 27.01 10.36
CA ALA A 209 3.38 26.33 9.10
C ALA A 209 2.70 27.34 8.20
N GLY A 210 3.22 27.53 6.99
CA GLY A 210 2.49 28.24 5.94
C GLY A 210 1.11 27.61 5.81
N ALA A 211 0.08 28.42 5.93
CA ALA A 211 -1.30 27.99 5.86
C ALA A 211 -1.53 27.34 4.49
N ASP A 212 -2.06 26.18 4.40
CA ASP A 212 -2.70 25.48 3.27
C ASP A 212 -2.00 24.24 2.67
N ILE A 213 -0.78 23.88 3.03
CA ILE A 213 -0.19 22.63 2.52
C ILE A 213 -0.41 21.52 3.54
N THR A 214 -1.11 20.46 3.16
CA THR A 214 -1.29 19.27 3.99
C THR A 214 0.01 18.48 4.06
N HIS A 215 0.55 18.28 5.28
CA HIS A 215 1.79 17.54 5.51
C HIS A 215 1.54 16.25 6.29
N GLY A 216 2.43 15.28 6.11
CA GLY A 216 2.41 14.02 6.86
C GLY A 216 1.27 13.08 6.46
N LEU A 217 0.70 12.37 7.42
CA LEU A 217 -0.34 11.35 7.18
C LEU A 217 -1.57 11.85 6.41
N PRO A 218 -2.11 13.07 6.66
CA PRO A 218 -3.22 13.59 5.87
C PRO A 218 -2.92 13.70 4.37
N ARG A 219 -1.66 14.03 4.00
CA ARG A 219 -1.24 14.08 2.60
C ARG A 219 -1.18 12.69 1.97
N VAL A 220 -0.67 11.70 2.69
CA VAL A 220 -0.67 10.30 2.24
C VAL A 220 -2.10 9.81 1.99
N VAL A 221 -3.02 10.11 2.91
CA VAL A 221 -4.45 9.77 2.75
C VAL A 221 -5.05 10.48 1.52
N GLU A 222 -4.72 11.76 1.30
CA GLU A 222 -5.19 12.52 0.15
C GLU A 222 -4.73 11.91 -1.18
N LEU A 223 -3.45 11.48 -1.26
CA LEU A 223 -2.89 10.83 -2.45
C LEU A 223 -3.53 9.47 -2.72
N PHE A 224 -3.62 8.60 -1.71
CA PHE A 224 -4.22 7.27 -1.88
C PHE A 224 -5.74 7.32 -2.11
N GLU A 225 -6.44 8.34 -1.64
CA GLU A 225 -7.86 8.52 -1.96
C GLU A 225 -8.08 9.30 -3.27
N ALA A 226 -7.01 9.73 -3.93
CA ALA A 226 -7.05 10.58 -5.12
C ALA A 226 -7.99 11.78 -4.97
N ARG A 227 -7.97 12.42 -3.77
CA ARG A 227 -8.81 13.59 -3.47
C ARG A 227 -8.21 14.84 -4.09
N ARG A 228 -9.09 15.79 -4.38
CA ARG A 228 -8.65 17.11 -4.80
C ARG A 228 -7.92 17.82 -3.66
N PRO A 229 -6.65 18.21 -3.85
CA PRO A 229 -5.86 18.85 -2.79
C PRO A 229 -6.41 20.24 -2.43
N LYS A 230 -6.24 20.65 -1.16
CA LYS A 230 -6.65 21.98 -0.71
C LYS A 230 -5.82 23.08 -1.37
N GLY A 231 -4.50 22.90 -1.46
CA GLY A 231 -3.58 23.76 -2.17
C GLY A 231 -3.33 23.24 -3.58
N LEU A 232 -4.34 23.35 -4.46
CA LEU A 232 -4.26 22.86 -5.84
C LEU A 232 -3.28 23.70 -6.67
N SER A 233 -2.32 23.02 -7.31
CA SER A 233 -1.52 23.61 -8.38
C SER A 233 -2.23 23.42 -9.71
N LYS A 234 -2.22 24.46 -10.53
CA LYS A 234 -2.65 24.34 -11.94
C LYS A 234 -1.51 23.76 -12.77
N ILE A 235 -1.88 22.96 -13.75
CA ILE A 235 -0.97 22.35 -14.72
C ILE A 235 -1.26 22.90 -16.11
N ALA A 236 -0.25 22.90 -16.98
CA ALA A 236 -0.43 23.25 -18.38
C ALA A 236 -1.25 22.16 -19.08
N GLU A 237 -2.28 22.54 -19.80
CA GLU A 237 -3.15 21.61 -20.53
C GLU A 237 -2.47 21.17 -21.84
N GLU A 238 -1.72 22.06 -22.48
CA GLU A 238 -1.07 21.83 -23.76
C GLU A 238 0.39 22.31 -23.78
N ASP A 239 1.12 21.89 -24.81
CA ASP A 239 2.50 22.32 -25.06
C ASP A 239 2.51 23.76 -25.63
N GLY A 240 3.31 24.64 -25.05
CA GLY A 240 3.34 26.02 -25.54
C GLY A 240 4.46 26.88 -24.97
N VAL A 241 4.41 28.15 -25.31
CA VAL A 241 5.31 29.18 -24.79
C VAL A 241 4.57 30.00 -23.75
N VAL A 242 5.20 30.20 -22.60
CA VAL A 242 4.63 30.96 -21.48
C VAL A 242 4.80 32.46 -21.70
N SER A 243 3.71 33.22 -21.54
CA SER A 243 3.73 34.66 -21.37
C SER A 243 3.09 35.01 -20.01
N ILE A 244 3.68 35.93 -19.28
CA ILE A 244 3.21 36.33 -17.95
C ILE A 244 2.71 37.76 -18.01
N GLU A 245 1.42 37.95 -17.78
CA GLU A 245 0.77 39.26 -17.68
C GLU A 245 0.56 39.60 -16.21
N GLU A 246 1.21 40.63 -15.70
CA GLU A 246 1.02 41.12 -14.35
C GLU A 246 0.05 42.31 -14.32
N THR A 247 -1.04 42.14 -13.56
CA THR A 247 -2.02 43.20 -13.33
C THR A 247 -2.00 43.52 -11.82
N ASP A 248 -2.45 44.74 -11.47
CA ASP A 248 -2.45 45.19 -10.07
C ASP A 248 -3.13 44.22 -9.07
N LYS A 249 -4.04 43.37 -9.51
CA LYS A 249 -4.82 42.46 -8.70
C LYS A 249 -4.52 40.96 -8.90
N ALA A 250 -4.02 40.60 -10.08
CA ALA A 250 -3.83 39.21 -10.48
C ALA A 250 -2.58 39.03 -11.35
N LEU A 251 -2.00 37.85 -11.26
CA LEU A 251 -0.95 37.36 -12.12
C LEU A 251 -1.58 36.37 -13.10
N THR A 252 -1.51 36.62 -14.40
CA THR A 252 -2.08 35.73 -15.41
C THR A 252 -0.96 35.10 -16.21
N VAL A 253 -0.91 33.77 -16.18
CA VAL A 253 -0.02 32.98 -17.04
C VAL A 253 -0.81 32.64 -18.32
N VAL A 254 -0.31 33.07 -19.46
CA VAL A 254 -0.88 32.77 -20.78
C VAL A 254 0.06 31.79 -21.47
N ILE A 255 -0.46 30.64 -21.85
CA ILE A 255 0.24 29.62 -22.61
C ILE A 255 -0.25 29.71 -24.05
N THR A 256 0.64 29.99 -24.99
CA THR A 256 0.32 30.04 -26.42
C THR A 256 0.77 28.74 -27.05
N ASP A 257 -0.17 27.96 -27.56
CA ASP A 257 0.08 26.70 -28.25
C ASP A 257 0.65 26.93 -29.68
N ALA A 258 1.12 25.85 -30.29
CA ALA A 258 1.61 25.87 -31.69
C ALA A 258 0.52 26.27 -32.72
N ALA A 259 -0.76 26.06 -32.38
CA ALA A 259 -1.91 26.50 -33.17
C ALA A 259 -2.23 27.99 -33.01
N GLY A 260 -1.62 28.69 -32.04
CA GLY A 260 -1.88 30.09 -31.70
C GLY A 260 -3.07 30.29 -30.74
N GLU A 261 -3.58 29.24 -30.13
CA GLU A 261 -4.61 29.36 -29.10
C GLU A 261 -3.97 29.79 -27.78
N GLU A 262 -4.67 30.65 -27.03
CA GLU A 262 -4.20 31.20 -25.76
C GLU A 262 -4.97 30.56 -24.60
N HIS A 263 -4.27 29.79 -23.76
CA HIS A 263 -4.80 29.24 -22.52
C HIS A 263 -4.41 30.16 -21.35
N ARG A 264 -5.41 30.77 -20.71
CA ARG A 264 -5.19 31.80 -19.69
C ARG A 264 -5.45 31.26 -18.30
N HIS A 265 -4.44 31.26 -17.43
CA HIS A 265 -4.52 30.84 -16.03
C HIS A 265 -4.29 32.01 -15.08
N ALA A 266 -5.35 32.45 -14.40
CA ALA A 266 -5.26 33.53 -13.43
C ALA A 266 -4.87 33.01 -12.04
N PHE A 267 -3.94 33.72 -11.38
CA PHE A 267 -3.44 33.44 -10.04
C PHE A 267 -3.50 34.71 -9.16
N PRO A 268 -3.63 34.54 -7.82
CA PRO A 268 -3.41 35.63 -6.89
C PRO A 268 -1.98 36.20 -7.01
N ARG A 269 -1.81 37.51 -6.85
CA ARG A 269 -0.51 38.19 -7.01
C ARG A 269 0.64 37.63 -6.16
N ARG A 270 0.32 37.00 -5.02
CA ARG A 270 1.34 36.43 -4.11
C ARG A 270 1.68 34.97 -4.40
N THR A 271 1.13 34.40 -5.46
CA THR A 271 1.39 33.02 -5.83
C THR A 271 2.80 32.89 -6.40
N ARG A 272 3.56 31.91 -5.91
CA ARG A 272 4.87 31.59 -6.45
C ARG A 272 4.68 30.73 -7.71
N LEU A 273 5.21 31.21 -8.83
CA LEU A 273 5.23 30.48 -10.09
C LEU A 273 6.51 29.65 -10.22
N PHE A 274 6.39 28.51 -10.90
CA PHE A 274 7.51 27.64 -11.28
C PHE A 274 7.93 27.79 -12.74
N VAL A 275 7.26 28.67 -13.47
CA VAL A 275 7.51 28.94 -14.89
C VAL A 275 7.99 30.38 -15.06
N SER A 276 8.89 30.57 -16.04
CA SER A 276 9.43 31.88 -16.41
C SER A 276 8.79 32.37 -17.71
N ALA A 277 8.84 33.68 -17.94
CA ALA A 277 8.38 34.24 -19.22
C ALA A 277 9.27 33.72 -20.37
N GLU A 278 8.66 33.43 -21.51
CA GLU A 278 9.29 32.88 -22.71
C GLU A 278 9.82 31.44 -22.57
N GLU A 279 9.52 30.75 -21.46
CA GLU A 279 9.87 29.33 -21.29
C GLU A 279 8.95 28.47 -22.17
N LYS A 280 9.55 27.49 -22.86
CA LYS A 280 8.79 26.44 -23.54
C LYS A 280 8.44 25.36 -22.55
N ILE A 281 7.17 25.13 -22.35
CA ILE A 281 6.66 24.13 -21.44
C ILE A 281 5.95 23.00 -22.17
N LYS A 282 5.97 21.83 -21.59
CA LYS A 282 5.21 20.66 -22.04
C LYS A 282 3.90 20.55 -21.27
N ALA A 283 2.89 19.97 -21.89
CA ALA A 283 1.63 19.61 -21.24
C ALA A 283 1.88 18.87 -19.92
N GLY A 284 1.08 19.17 -18.88
CA GLY A 284 1.24 18.63 -17.55
C GLY A 284 2.37 19.25 -16.71
N ARG A 285 3.04 20.30 -17.18
CA ARG A 285 4.00 21.07 -16.36
C ARG A 285 3.25 21.86 -15.30
N GLN A 286 3.71 21.77 -14.07
CA GLN A 286 3.16 22.52 -12.94
C GLN A 286 3.49 24.00 -13.07
N LEU A 287 2.46 24.87 -12.96
CA LEU A 287 2.59 26.31 -13.15
C LEU A 287 2.89 27.06 -11.85
N ASN A 288 2.27 26.65 -10.73
CA ASN A 288 2.41 27.32 -9.45
C ASN A 288 2.73 26.33 -8.33
N GLU A 289 3.15 26.85 -7.20
CA GLU A 289 3.36 26.07 -5.97
C GLU A 289 2.05 25.43 -5.51
N GLY A 290 2.12 24.16 -5.12
CA GLY A 290 0.97 23.38 -4.64
C GLY A 290 1.05 21.92 -5.07
N SER A 291 0.00 21.19 -4.80
CA SER A 291 -0.10 19.76 -5.14
C SER A 291 -0.89 19.57 -6.43
N VAL A 292 -0.42 18.70 -7.31
CA VAL A 292 -1.11 18.37 -8.55
C VAL A 292 -2.28 17.42 -8.27
N TYR A 293 -3.39 17.59 -8.98
CA TYR A 293 -4.53 16.71 -8.89
C TYR A 293 -4.32 15.47 -9.78
N PRO A 294 -4.30 14.24 -9.22
CA PRO A 294 -3.96 13.04 -10.00
C PRO A 294 -4.88 12.77 -11.19
N HIS A 295 -6.17 13.13 -11.11
CA HIS A 295 -7.11 12.93 -12.22
C HIS A 295 -6.80 13.84 -13.42
N GLU A 296 -6.43 15.10 -13.18
CA GLU A 296 -6.03 16.03 -14.24
C GLU A 296 -4.71 15.57 -14.88
N LEU A 297 -3.77 15.09 -14.05
CA LEU A 297 -2.51 14.56 -14.55
C LEU A 297 -2.71 13.31 -15.41
N LEU A 298 -3.63 12.42 -15.01
CA LEU A 298 -3.99 11.22 -15.77
C LEU A 298 -4.56 11.57 -17.15
N ALA A 299 -5.44 12.57 -17.20
CA ALA A 299 -6.07 13.00 -18.45
C ALA A 299 -5.05 13.63 -19.42
N ILE A 300 -4.04 14.38 -18.91
CA ILE A 300 -3.10 15.15 -19.76
C ILE A 300 -1.87 14.31 -20.12
N ARG A 301 -1.24 13.64 -19.14
CA ARG A 301 0.03 12.92 -19.31
C ARG A 301 -0.10 11.42 -19.41
N GLY A 302 -1.30 10.90 -19.15
CA GLY A 302 -1.57 9.48 -19.18
C GLY A 302 -1.08 8.74 -17.95
N ARG A 303 -1.18 7.41 -18.01
CA ARG A 303 -1.05 6.49 -16.88
C ARG A 303 0.36 6.45 -16.29
N THR A 304 1.38 6.28 -17.13
CA THR A 304 2.76 6.03 -16.68
C THR A 304 3.32 7.17 -15.82
N GLU A 305 3.11 8.42 -16.25
CA GLU A 305 3.58 9.57 -15.49
C GLU A 305 2.77 9.79 -14.21
N THR A 306 1.48 9.49 -14.23
CA THR A 306 0.63 9.55 -13.03
C THR A 306 1.05 8.50 -12.00
N GLU A 307 1.40 7.29 -12.43
CA GLU A 307 1.95 6.23 -11.58
C GLU A 307 3.24 6.69 -10.89
N GLN A 308 4.18 7.22 -11.66
CA GLN A 308 5.45 7.73 -11.14
C GLN A 308 5.26 8.93 -10.20
N TYR A 309 4.36 9.86 -10.54
CA TYR A 309 4.02 10.99 -9.70
C TYR A 309 3.50 10.56 -8.33
N LEU A 310 2.55 9.62 -8.30
CA LEU A 310 1.98 9.12 -7.04
C LEU A 310 3.03 8.43 -6.18
N VAL A 311 3.87 7.59 -6.77
CA VAL A 311 4.96 6.91 -6.04
C VAL A 311 5.93 7.94 -5.46
N LYS A 312 6.34 8.93 -6.25
CA LYS A 312 7.26 9.98 -5.84
C LYS A 312 6.70 10.83 -4.68
N GLU A 313 5.47 11.31 -4.81
CA GLU A 313 4.83 12.14 -3.79
C GLU A 313 4.64 11.41 -2.46
N VAL A 314 4.19 10.15 -2.49
CA VAL A 314 4.07 9.33 -1.28
C VAL A 314 5.44 9.12 -0.63
N GLN A 315 6.46 8.78 -1.43
CA GLN A 315 7.83 8.58 -0.95
C GLN A 315 8.41 9.87 -0.32
N GLU A 316 8.15 11.02 -0.91
CA GLU A 316 8.62 12.31 -0.38
C GLU A 316 8.08 12.58 1.02
N VAL A 317 6.79 12.27 1.25
CA VAL A 317 6.20 12.41 2.59
C VAL A 317 6.89 11.50 3.60
N TYR A 318 7.15 10.24 3.27
CA TYR A 318 7.82 9.29 4.18
C TYR A 318 9.29 9.65 4.39
N LYS A 319 10.03 9.97 3.34
CA LYS A 319 11.45 10.39 3.42
C LYS A 319 11.63 11.67 4.20
N SER A 320 10.74 12.65 4.09
CA SER A 320 10.78 13.89 4.88
C SER A 320 10.71 13.62 6.39
N GLN A 321 10.15 12.49 6.80
CA GLN A 321 10.06 12.03 8.19
C GLN A 321 11.18 11.05 8.59
N GLY A 322 12.11 10.75 7.65
CA GLY A 322 13.20 9.81 7.86
C GLY A 322 12.76 8.36 7.94
N VAL A 323 11.70 8.01 7.20
CA VAL A 323 11.20 6.65 7.05
C VAL A 323 11.49 6.20 5.62
N ASP A 324 12.22 5.10 5.48
CA ASP A 324 12.51 4.50 4.18
C ASP A 324 11.56 3.32 3.93
N ILE A 325 10.77 3.43 2.87
CA ILE A 325 9.87 2.38 2.39
C ILE A 325 10.33 2.02 0.97
N ASN A 326 10.33 0.73 0.63
CA ASN A 326 10.66 0.33 -0.74
C ASN A 326 9.53 0.74 -1.69
N ASP A 327 9.90 1.31 -2.84
CA ASP A 327 8.95 1.81 -3.85
C ASP A 327 7.97 0.73 -4.33
N LYS A 328 8.39 -0.54 -4.38
CA LYS A 328 7.54 -1.67 -4.79
C LYS A 328 6.23 -1.76 -4.01
N HIS A 329 6.26 -1.42 -2.71
CA HIS A 329 5.07 -1.47 -1.86
C HIS A 329 4.05 -0.40 -2.26
N ILE A 330 4.53 0.80 -2.58
CA ILE A 330 3.68 1.89 -3.05
C ILE A 330 3.18 1.60 -4.46
N GLU A 331 4.06 1.10 -5.34
CA GLU A 331 3.72 0.71 -6.71
C GLU A 331 2.57 -0.32 -6.75
N LEU A 332 2.56 -1.29 -5.83
CA LEU A 332 1.45 -2.27 -5.71
C LEU A 332 0.11 -1.61 -5.43
N ILE A 333 0.07 -0.65 -4.51
CA ILE A 333 -1.17 0.07 -4.19
C ILE A 333 -1.61 0.94 -5.36
N VAL A 334 -0.67 1.68 -5.98
CA VAL A 334 -0.96 2.54 -7.15
C VAL A 334 -1.49 1.69 -8.32
N ARG A 335 -0.92 0.50 -8.56
CA ARG A 335 -1.44 -0.44 -9.56
C ARG A 335 -2.89 -0.81 -9.31
N GLN A 336 -3.28 -1.05 -8.05
CA GLN A 336 -4.66 -1.36 -7.70
C GLN A 336 -5.60 -0.15 -7.87
N MET A 337 -5.12 1.06 -7.65
CA MET A 337 -5.90 2.28 -7.89
C MET A 337 -6.20 2.52 -9.39
N LEU A 338 -5.34 2.04 -10.27
CA LEU A 338 -5.43 2.18 -11.74
C LEU A 338 -5.84 0.87 -12.44
N LYS A 339 -6.35 -0.10 -11.70
CA LYS A 339 -6.73 -1.42 -12.20
C LYS A 339 -7.99 -1.36 -13.08
N LYS A 340 -8.95 -0.52 -12.72
CA LYS A 340 -10.25 -0.41 -13.41
C LYS A 340 -10.25 0.72 -14.43
N VAL A 341 -11.00 0.50 -15.52
CA VAL A 341 -11.26 1.49 -16.57
C VAL A 341 -12.76 1.77 -16.64
N ARG A 342 -13.14 2.92 -17.12
CA ARG A 342 -14.54 3.29 -17.36
C ARG A 342 -14.87 3.08 -18.83
N VAL A 343 -15.91 2.33 -19.10
CA VAL A 343 -16.42 2.14 -20.48
C VAL A 343 -17.09 3.44 -20.93
N ASP A 344 -16.63 3.99 -22.06
CA ASP A 344 -17.24 5.16 -22.68
C ASP A 344 -18.26 4.73 -23.74
N GLN A 345 -17.83 3.95 -24.73
CA GLN A 345 -18.68 3.40 -25.78
C GLN A 345 -18.60 1.88 -25.74
N LYS A 346 -19.76 1.22 -25.80
CA LYS A 346 -19.85 -0.22 -25.64
C LYS A 346 -19.41 -1.02 -26.88
N GLY A 347 -19.45 -0.42 -28.09
CA GLY A 347 -19.29 -1.19 -29.32
C GLY A 347 -20.25 -2.37 -29.39
N ASP A 348 -19.75 -3.53 -29.84
CA ASP A 348 -20.50 -4.80 -29.91
C ASP A 348 -20.31 -5.66 -28.64
N THR A 349 -19.75 -5.09 -27.56
CA THR A 349 -19.58 -5.79 -26.28
C THR A 349 -20.83 -5.77 -25.42
N GLU A 350 -20.91 -6.65 -24.41
CA GLU A 350 -22.00 -6.69 -23.42
C GLU A 350 -21.89 -5.61 -22.35
N TYR A 351 -20.84 -4.79 -22.36
CA TYR A 351 -20.64 -3.76 -21.35
C TYR A 351 -21.64 -2.61 -21.43
N LEU A 352 -21.90 -1.98 -20.29
CA LEU A 352 -22.72 -0.79 -20.23
C LEU A 352 -21.85 0.48 -20.19
N PRO A 353 -22.23 1.56 -20.91
CA PRO A 353 -21.56 2.85 -20.81
C PRO A 353 -21.51 3.33 -19.36
N GLY A 354 -20.34 3.79 -18.90
CA GLY A 354 -20.10 4.21 -17.52
C GLY A 354 -19.78 3.09 -16.52
N GLN A 355 -19.79 1.84 -16.92
CA GLN A 355 -19.41 0.69 -16.08
C GLN A 355 -17.90 0.68 -15.80
N PHE A 356 -17.53 0.27 -14.59
CA PHE A 356 -16.13 0.04 -14.23
C PHE A 356 -15.76 -1.43 -14.43
N VAL A 357 -14.79 -1.67 -15.31
CA VAL A 357 -14.35 -3.03 -15.69
C VAL A 357 -12.86 -3.15 -15.41
N ASP A 358 -12.38 -4.36 -15.14
CA ASP A 358 -10.95 -4.64 -15.03
C ASP A 358 -10.29 -4.45 -16.41
N ARG A 359 -9.17 -3.74 -16.44
CA ARG A 359 -8.46 -3.41 -17.68
C ARG A 359 -8.05 -4.63 -18.50
N PHE A 360 -7.55 -5.68 -17.82
CA PHE A 360 -7.12 -6.90 -18.51
C PHE A 360 -8.30 -7.70 -19.06
N GLU A 361 -9.39 -7.76 -18.31
CA GLU A 361 -10.63 -8.39 -18.78
C GLU A 361 -11.20 -7.63 -19.97
N PHE A 362 -11.21 -6.30 -19.89
CA PHE A 362 -11.68 -5.44 -20.99
C PHE A 362 -10.84 -5.63 -22.26
N ALA A 363 -9.51 -5.64 -22.15
CA ALA A 363 -8.61 -5.87 -23.29
C ALA A 363 -8.89 -7.25 -23.92
N LYS A 364 -9.00 -8.30 -23.11
CA LYS A 364 -9.29 -9.65 -23.57
C LYS A 364 -10.61 -9.77 -24.32
N VAL A 365 -11.66 -9.10 -23.84
CA VAL A 365 -12.97 -9.09 -24.50
C VAL A 365 -12.90 -8.31 -25.81
N ASN A 366 -12.22 -7.15 -25.81
CA ASN A 366 -12.03 -6.36 -27.03
C ASN A 366 -11.24 -7.11 -28.11
N ASP A 367 -10.21 -7.87 -27.72
CA ASP A 367 -9.45 -8.69 -28.64
C ASP A 367 -10.31 -9.80 -29.24
N ALA A 368 -11.18 -10.41 -28.46
CA ALA A 368 -12.11 -11.43 -28.95
C ALA A 368 -13.12 -10.84 -29.95
N VAL A 369 -13.74 -9.69 -29.64
CA VAL A 369 -14.66 -8.98 -30.53
C VAL A 369 -13.94 -8.51 -31.80
N GLY A 370 -12.72 -8.02 -31.68
CA GLY A 370 -11.90 -7.62 -32.84
C GLY A 370 -11.57 -8.81 -33.75
N ALA A 371 -11.30 -10.01 -33.18
CA ALA A 371 -11.07 -11.24 -33.95
C ALA A 371 -12.32 -11.71 -34.70
N GLU A 372 -13.51 -11.44 -34.17
CA GLU A 372 -14.81 -11.70 -34.81
C GLU A 372 -15.20 -10.63 -35.84
N GLY A 373 -14.40 -9.52 -35.92
CA GLY A 373 -14.65 -8.41 -36.85
C GLY A 373 -15.74 -7.43 -36.39
N GLY A 374 -16.08 -7.43 -35.10
CA GLY A 374 -16.99 -6.50 -34.47
C GLY A 374 -16.35 -5.16 -34.10
N GLU A 375 -17.17 -4.18 -33.73
CA GLU A 375 -16.74 -2.89 -33.22
C GLU A 375 -16.26 -3.01 -31.76
N GLN A 376 -14.99 -2.60 -31.50
CA GLN A 376 -14.40 -2.65 -30.17
C GLN A 376 -14.98 -1.56 -29.27
N ALA A 377 -15.13 -1.86 -27.98
CA ALA A 377 -15.54 -0.90 -26.98
C ALA A 377 -14.40 0.11 -26.72
N GLN A 378 -14.76 1.37 -26.42
CA GLN A 378 -13.85 2.42 -26.03
C GLN A 378 -13.89 2.64 -24.52
N PHE A 379 -12.74 2.98 -23.93
CA PHE A 379 -12.60 3.20 -22.50
C PHE A 379 -11.82 4.47 -22.20
N GLU A 380 -12.03 4.95 -20.99
CA GLU A 380 -11.26 6.03 -20.40
C GLU A 380 -10.53 5.50 -19.16
N ASP A 381 -9.22 5.81 -19.08
CA ASP A 381 -8.44 5.48 -17.88
C ASP A 381 -8.93 6.32 -16.70
N ILE A 382 -9.17 5.67 -15.57
CA ILE A 382 -9.61 6.32 -14.34
C ILE A 382 -8.70 5.95 -13.17
N ILE A 383 -8.60 6.86 -12.22
CA ILE A 383 -7.97 6.58 -10.94
C ILE A 383 -9.05 6.45 -9.86
N LEU A 384 -9.05 5.33 -9.16
CA LEU A 384 -9.94 5.10 -8.03
C LEU A 384 -9.19 5.29 -6.72
N GLY A 385 -9.74 6.09 -5.81
CA GLY A 385 -9.24 6.11 -4.43
C GLY A 385 -9.37 4.73 -3.79
N ILE A 386 -8.49 4.41 -2.83
CA ILE A 386 -8.43 3.08 -2.20
C ILE A 386 -9.77 2.60 -1.64
N THR A 387 -10.58 3.50 -1.07
CA THR A 387 -11.93 3.18 -0.58
C THR A 387 -12.86 2.76 -1.71
N LYS A 388 -12.87 3.50 -2.83
CA LYS A 388 -13.69 3.16 -3.99
C LYS A 388 -13.20 1.89 -4.68
N ALA A 389 -11.87 1.70 -4.76
CA ALA A 389 -11.27 0.50 -5.33
C ALA A 389 -11.64 -0.75 -4.53
N SER A 390 -11.66 -0.69 -3.19
CA SER A 390 -12.09 -1.81 -2.33
C SER A 390 -13.57 -2.17 -2.48
N LEU A 391 -14.45 -1.19 -2.75
CA LEU A 391 -15.88 -1.44 -2.96
C LEU A 391 -16.18 -1.97 -4.36
N ASN A 392 -15.38 -1.60 -5.36
CA ASN A 392 -15.51 -2.04 -6.76
C ASN A 392 -14.68 -3.28 -7.08
N THR A 393 -14.45 -4.16 -6.10
CA THR A 393 -13.81 -5.47 -6.34
C THR A 393 -14.81 -6.44 -6.97
N ASP A 394 -14.26 -7.46 -7.65
CA ASP A 394 -15.08 -8.50 -8.29
C ASP A 394 -15.73 -9.43 -7.25
N SER A 395 -15.14 -9.52 -6.03
CA SER A 395 -15.68 -10.27 -4.91
C SER A 395 -16.65 -9.42 -4.09
N PHE A 396 -17.92 -9.75 -4.12
CA PHE A 396 -18.92 -9.07 -3.29
C PHE A 396 -18.80 -9.43 -1.81
N LEU A 397 -18.26 -10.61 -1.46
CA LEU A 397 -17.99 -11.00 -0.07
C LEU A 397 -16.93 -10.10 0.57
N SER A 398 -15.85 -9.84 -0.16
CA SER A 398 -14.79 -8.93 0.26
C SER A 398 -15.31 -7.51 0.45
N ALA A 399 -16.04 -6.98 -0.54
CA ALA A 399 -16.61 -5.64 -0.50
C ALA A 399 -17.60 -5.48 0.66
N ALA A 400 -18.51 -6.45 0.86
CA ALA A 400 -19.50 -6.42 1.95
C ALA A 400 -18.87 -6.42 3.34
N SER A 401 -17.74 -7.11 3.51
CA SER A 401 -17.03 -7.14 4.79
C SER A 401 -16.24 -5.87 5.10
N PHE A 402 -16.10 -4.97 4.12
CA PHE A 402 -15.36 -3.72 4.28
C PHE A 402 -16.26 -2.58 4.78
N GLN A 403 -17.19 -2.14 3.98
CA GLN A 403 -18.15 -1.06 4.27
C GLN A 403 -19.44 -1.24 3.46
N GLU A 404 -20.50 -0.49 3.80
CA GLU A 404 -21.78 -0.48 3.07
C GLU A 404 -22.38 -1.86 2.84
N THR A 405 -22.29 -2.76 3.83
CA THR A 405 -22.66 -4.18 3.74
C THR A 405 -24.02 -4.41 3.08
N THR A 406 -25.06 -3.70 3.53
CA THR A 406 -26.43 -3.86 3.02
C THR A 406 -26.52 -3.50 1.55
N LYS A 407 -25.93 -2.38 1.14
CA LYS A 407 -25.95 -1.91 -0.25
C LYS A 407 -25.22 -2.89 -1.17
N VAL A 408 -23.99 -3.29 -0.80
CA VAL A 408 -23.19 -4.23 -1.60
C VAL A 408 -23.89 -5.56 -1.79
N LEU A 409 -24.49 -6.13 -0.73
CA LEU A 409 -25.21 -7.39 -0.82
C LEU A 409 -26.49 -7.26 -1.66
N THR A 410 -27.21 -6.14 -1.57
CA THR A 410 -28.40 -5.89 -2.36
C THR A 410 -28.04 -5.78 -3.85
N ASP A 411 -27.01 -5.00 -4.20
CA ASP A 411 -26.55 -4.82 -5.57
C ASP A 411 -26.05 -6.15 -6.15
N ALA A 412 -25.28 -6.93 -5.37
CA ALA A 412 -24.81 -8.25 -5.79
C ALA A 412 -25.95 -9.24 -6.03
N ALA A 413 -27.01 -9.20 -5.21
CA ALA A 413 -28.20 -10.04 -5.39
C ALA A 413 -29.00 -9.64 -6.63
N LEU A 414 -29.14 -8.33 -6.90
CA LEU A 414 -29.83 -7.82 -8.09
C LEU A 414 -29.09 -8.16 -9.38
N GLU A 415 -27.77 -8.08 -9.38
CA GLU A 415 -26.93 -8.40 -10.53
C GLU A 415 -26.64 -9.90 -10.68
N GLY A 416 -27.00 -10.73 -9.70
CA GLY A 416 -26.70 -12.16 -9.72
C GLY A 416 -25.20 -12.46 -9.70
N LYS A 417 -24.39 -11.66 -9.01
CA LYS A 417 -22.92 -11.81 -8.97
C LYS A 417 -22.48 -13.16 -8.42
N ILE A 418 -21.47 -13.75 -9.05
CA ILE A 418 -20.83 -15.01 -8.62
C ILE A 418 -19.45 -14.69 -8.11
N ASP A 419 -19.17 -15.01 -6.83
CA ASP A 419 -17.85 -14.89 -6.24
C ASP A 419 -17.01 -16.14 -6.52
N ARG A 420 -15.86 -15.94 -7.16
CA ARG A 420 -14.96 -17.04 -7.55
C ARG A 420 -13.97 -17.44 -6.44
N LEU A 421 -14.01 -16.79 -5.29
CA LEU A 421 -13.15 -17.05 -4.12
C LEU A 421 -11.65 -17.02 -4.46
N ASN A 422 -11.24 -16.06 -5.27
CA ASN A 422 -9.85 -15.90 -5.70
C ASN A 422 -8.97 -15.13 -4.69
N GLY A 423 -9.58 -14.31 -3.81
CA GLY A 423 -8.89 -13.52 -2.82
C GLY A 423 -8.67 -14.26 -1.50
N LEU A 424 -7.97 -13.63 -0.57
CA LEU A 424 -7.69 -14.20 0.75
C LEU A 424 -8.92 -14.12 1.67
N LYS A 425 -9.56 -12.96 1.71
CA LYS A 425 -10.60 -12.62 2.67
C LYS A 425 -11.87 -13.47 2.49
N GLU A 426 -12.28 -13.72 1.24
CA GLU A 426 -13.44 -14.55 0.93
C GLU A 426 -13.25 -15.97 1.46
N ASN A 427 -12.06 -16.54 1.26
CA ASN A 427 -11.74 -17.88 1.75
C ASN A 427 -11.71 -17.93 3.28
N VAL A 428 -11.20 -16.89 3.94
CA VAL A 428 -11.21 -16.77 5.41
C VAL A 428 -12.65 -16.72 5.94
N ILE A 429 -13.52 -15.91 5.32
CA ILE A 429 -14.92 -15.77 5.72
C ILE A 429 -15.65 -17.12 5.64
N ILE A 430 -15.39 -17.91 4.58
CA ILE A 430 -16.03 -19.20 4.36
C ILE A 430 -15.36 -20.32 5.16
N GLY A 431 -14.21 -20.08 5.77
CA GLY A 431 -13.44 -21.09 6.51
C GLY A 431 -12.66 -22.06 5.61
N LYS A 432 -12.34 -21.66 4.36
CA LYS A 432 -11.46 -22.42 3.46
C LYS A 432 -10.01 -21.99 3.61
N LEU A 433 -9.08 -22.86 3.17
CA LEU A 433 -7.67 -22.49 3.09
C LEU A 433 -7.49 -21.32 2.10
N ILE A 434 -6.70 -20.32 2.48
CA ILE A 434 -6.38 -19.17 1.65
C ILE A 434 -5.57 -19.61 0.42
N PRO A 435 -5.77 -18.98 -0.75
CA PRO A 435 -5.00 -19.28 -1.96
C PRO A 435 -3.59 -18.64 -1.96
N ALA A 436 -2.88 -18.79 -0.83
CA ALA A 436 -1.53 -18.30 -0.64
C ALA A 436 -0.67 -19.35 0.07
N ALA A 437 0.64 -19.28 -0.09
CA ALA A 437 1.63 -20.19 0.50
C ALA A 437 1.22 -21.68 0.32
N THR A 438 1.14 -22.45 1.39
CA THR A 438 0.78 -23.88 1.37
C THR A 438 -0.68 -24.14 1.00
N GLY A 439 -1.57 -23.12 1.03
CA GLY A 439 -2.98 -23.23 0.63
C GLY A 439 -3.21 -23.25 -0.88
N LEU A 440 -2.21 -23.04 -1.70
CA LEU A 440 -2.30 -23.11 -3.17
C LEU A 440 -2.70 -24.51 -3.64
N LYS A 441 -3.51 -24.57 -4.70
CA LYS A 441 -3.97 -25.84 -5.29
C LYS A 441 -2.82 -26.75 -5.70
N ARG A 442 -1.68 -26.19 -6.10
CA ARG A 442 -0.48 -26.94 -6.49
C ARG A 442 0.06 -27.78 -5.32
N TYR A 443 0.08 -27.27 -4.09
CA TYR A 443 0.54 -28.02 -2.91
C TYR A 443 -0.44 -29.09 -2.46
N ARG A 444 -1.74 -28.93 -2.72
CA ARG A 444 -2.76 -29.95 -2.39
C ARG A 444 -2.69 -31.21 -3.27
N ARG A 445 -1.98 -31.14 -4.41
CA ARG A 445 -1.83 -32.27 -5.35
C ARG A 445 -0.52 -33.01 -5.17
N ILE A 446 0.32 -32.57 -4.23
CA ILE A 446 1.61 -33.22 -3.97
C ILE A 446 1.32 -34.43 -3.09
N GLU A 447 1.54 -35.62 -3.61
CA GLU A 447 1.61 -36.85 -2.86
C GLU A 447 3.05 -37.03 -2.38
N ILE A 448 3.22 -37.22 -1.05
CA ILE A 448 4.54 -37.41 -0.45
C ILE A 448 4.74 -38.91 -0.30
N GLU A 449 5.60 -39.48 -1.09
CA GLU A 449 6.07 -40.83 -0.90
C GLU A 449 7.35 -40.77 -0.05
N PRO A 450 7.45 -41.56 1.04
CA PRO A 450 8.68 -41.63 1.83
C PRO A 450 9.77 -42.24 0.95
N ALA A 451 10.96 -41.62 0.94
CA ALA A 451 12.12 -42.09 0.15
C ALA A 451 12.59 -43.50 0.54
N GLU A 452 12.36 -43.85 1.80
CA GLU A 452 12.53 -45.22 2.31
C GLU A 452 11.16 -45.71 2.81
N PRO A 453 10.76 -46.94 2.48
CA PRO A 453 9.53 -47.48 3.06
C PRO A 453 9.68 -47.41 4.56
N LEU A 454 8.77 -46.66 5.22
CA LEU A 454 8.70 -46.67 6.66
C LEU A 454 8.60 -48.12 7.10
N PRO A 455 9.48 -48.58 8.00
CA PRO A 455 9.34 -49.91 8.55
C PRO A 455 7.93 -50.01 9.10
N ARG A 456 7.14 -50.96 8.59
CA ARG A 456 5.79 -51.21 9.10
C ARG A 456 5.96 -51.72 10.51
N ALA A 457 5.96 -50.79 11.45
CA ALA A 457 6.13 -51.04 12.87
C ALA A 457 4.99 -51.90 13.50
N ILE A 458 4.09 -52.41 12.65
CA ILE A 458 2.91 -53.16 13.12
C ILE A 458 2.90 -54.61 12.65
N ASP A 459 3.62 -54.93 11.57
CA ASP A 459 3.58 -56.30 11.04
C ASP A 459 4.73 -57.21 11.53
N ASP A 460 5.80 -56.66 12.15
CA ASP A 460 6.95 -57.44 12.66
C ASP A 460 7.12 -57.38 14.21
N VAL A 461 6.28 -56.66 14.93
CA VAL A 461 6.08 -56.97 16.32
C VAL A 461 5.09 -58.11 16.34
N GLY A 462 5.63 -59.32 16.09
CA GLY A 462 4.95 -60.52 16.57
C GLY A 462 4.52 -60.20 18.00
N LEU A 463 3.25 -60.36 18.27
CA LEU A 463 2.71 -60.27 19.62
C LEU A 463 3.67 -61.02 20.52
N LEU A 464 4.65 -60.33 21.11
CA LEU A 464 5.34 -60.87 22.29
C LEU A 464 4.20 -61.13 23.25
N ASP A 465 3.99 -62.44 23.50
CA ASP A 465 2.96 -62.87 24.47
C ASP A 465 3.15 -62.02 25.71
N GLN A 466 2.07 -61.49 26.26
CA GLN A 466 2.12 -60.65 27.47
C GLN A 466 2.89 -61.35 28.60
N ASP A 467 2.96 -62.68 28.54
CA ASP A 467 3.72 -63.53 29.45
C ASP A 467 5.24 -63.46 29.22
N GLU A 468 5.74 -63.22 27.99
CA GLU A 468 7.17 -63.05 27.69
C GLU A 468 7.64 -61.64 28.12
N ILE A 469 6.82 -60.60 27.95
CA ILE A 469 7.13 -59.23 28.44
C ILE A 469 7.16 -59.21 29.98
N ALA A 470 6.26 -59.94 30.63
CA ALA A 470 6.23 -60.05 32.07
C ALA A 470 7.43 -60.84 32.64
N ALA A 471 7.95 -61.80 31.89
CA ALA A 471 9.14 -62.58 32.25
C ALA A 471 10.44 -61.76 32.08
N GLU A 472 10.57 -60.95 31.02
CA GLU A 472 11.75 -60.14 30.74
C GLU A 472 11.86 -58.89 31.64
N LEU A 473 10.72 -58.38 32.12
CA LEU A 473 10.65 -57.27 33.09
C LEU A 473 10.75 -57.74 34.55
N GLY A 474 10.94 -59.05 34.80
CA GLY A 474 11.12 -59.58 36.14
C GLY A 474 9.85 -59.52 37.00
N LEU A 475 8.67 -59.44 36.42
CA LEU A 475 7.37 -59.33 37.05
C LEU A 475 6.65 -60.71 37.20
N ALA A 476 7.30 -61.80 36.74
CA ALA A 476 6.78 -63.17 36.93
C ALA A 476 7.07 -63.68 38.31
N GLY A 477 6.22 -63.39 39.28
CA GLY A 477 6.31 -63.96 40.58
C GLY A 477 5.69 -63.11 41.67
N GLY A 478 4.36 -63.09 41.78
CA GLY A 478 3.68 -62.48 42.91
C GLY A 478 2.18 -62.41 42.70
N ASP A 479 1.47 -63.22 43.35
CA ASP A 479 0.00 -63.23 43.44
C ASP A 479 -0.56 -61.81 43.69
N GLY A 480 -1.48 -61.37 42.90
CA GLY A 480 -2.45 -60.34 43.23
C GLY A 480 -2.09 -58.87 42.86
N PHE A 481 -2.17 -58.54 41.61
CA PHE A 481 -2.43 -57.12 41.23
C PHE A 481 -3.66 -57.04 40.32
N ASN A 482 -4.83 -57.11 40.97
CA ASN A 482 -6.10 -56.76 40.37
C ASN A 482 -6.33 -55.29 40.67
N GLY A 483 -5.83 -54.38 39.79
CA GLY A 483 -5.90 -52.95 39.98
C GLY A 483 -6.09 -52.25 38.65
N GLY A 484 -7.33 -51.92 38.35
CA GLY A 484 -7.84 -51.26 37.19
C GLY A 484 -7.09 -50.00 36.77
N TYR A 485 -6.33 -50.10 35.71
CA TYR A 485 -5.84 -48.95 34.94
C TYR A 485 -6.73 -48.64 33.73
N GLY A 486 -7.84 -49.38 33.57
CA GLY A 486 -8.81 -49.15 32.48
C GLY A 486 -9.89 -48.10 32.78
N GLN A 487 -10.12 -47.75 34.05
CA GLN A 487 -11.22 -46.82 34.40
C GLN A 487 -10.83 -45.35 34.53
N GLU A 488 -9.54 -45.02 34.69
CA GLU A 488 -9.11 -43.62 34.73
C GLU A 488 -8.94 -43.00 33.31
N PHE A 489 -8.60 -43.81 32.30
CA PHE A 489 -8.48 -43.32 30.93
C PHE A 489 -9.84 -43.03 30.29
N ASP A 490 -10.89 -43.81 30.64
CA ASP A 490 -12.24 -43.55 30.14
C ASP A 490 -12.90 -42.35 30.84
N ALA A 491 -12.50 -42.03 32.06
CA ALA A 491 -12.98 -40.86 32.79
C ALA A 491 -12.40 -39.56 32.25
N ASP A 492 -11.14 -39.55 31.80
CA ASP A 492 -10.51 -38.39 31.19
C ASP A 492 -11.00 -38.13 29.75
N LEU A 493 -11.33 -39.18 28.98
CA LEU A 493 -11.95 -39.01 27.66
C LEU A 493 -13.38 -38.46 27.76
N ALA A 494 -14.15 -38.91 28.76
CA ALA A 494 -15.51 -38.42 29.00
C ALA A 494 -15.53 -36.96 29.53
N SER A 495 -14.45 -36.52 30.17
CA SER A 495 -14.30 -35.13 30.58
C SER A 495 -13.92 -34.20 29.40
N LEU A 496 -13.17 -34.69 28.41
CA LEU A 496 -12.83 -33.95 27.18
C LEU A 496 -14.02 -33.82 26.22
N GLU A 497 -14.91 -34.83 26.16
CA GLU A 497 -16.15 -34.69 25.37
C GLU A 497 -17.13 -33.68 25.99
N LYS A 498 -17.11 -33.44 27.29
CA LYS A 498 -17.92 -32.41 27.96
C LYS A 498 -17.40 -30.99 27.78
N ILE A 499 -16.12 -30.83 27.48
CA ILE A 499 -15.51 -29.50 27.14
C ILE A 499 -15.80 -29.11 25.70
N GLY A 500 -16.08 -30.08 24.83
CA GLY A 500 -16.43 -29.83 23.41
C GLY A 500 -17.91 -29.55 23.14
N ALA A 501 -18.81 -29.84 24.09
CA ALA A 501 -20.24 -29.52 23.94
C ALA A 501 -20.57 -28.28 24.76
N GLY A 502 -20.54 -27.11 24.08
CA GLY A 502 -20.76 -25.77 24.59
C GLY A 502 -21.74 -25.65 25.77
N GLY A 503 -21.22 -25.55 26.95
CA GLY A 503 -21.91 -25.04 28.10
C GLY A 503 -21.50 -23.59 28.30
N THR A 504 -22.37 -22.66 27.93
CA THR A 504 -22.29 -21.27 28.36
C THR A 504 -22.45 -21.24 29.86
N ASP A 505 -21.41 -20.83 30.57
CA ASP A 505 -21.42 -20.61 32.00
C ASP A 505 -22.43 -19.49 32.34
N PRO A 506 -23.46 -19.73 33.16
CA PRO A 506 -24.47 -18.72 33.49
C PRO A 506 -23.91 -17.48 34.21
N GLY A 507 -22.72 -17.56 34.79
CA GLY A 507 -22.04 -16.44 35.46
C GLY A 507 -21.52 -15.35 34.50
N PHE A 508 -21.22 -15.70 33.26
CA PHE A 508 -20.72 -14.73 32.28
C PHE A 508 -21.84 -13.87 31.65
N ALA A 509 -23.09 -14.31 31.75
CA ALA A 509 -24.24 -13.58 31.27
C ALA A 509 -24.69 -12.47 32.25
N GLU A 510 -24.41 -12.63 33.53
CA GLU A 510 -24.72 -11.60 34.54
C GLU A 510 -23.72 -10.45 34.55
N GLU A 511 -22.45 -10.68 34.23
CA GLU A 511 -21.41 -9.65 34.20
C GLU A 511 -21.52 -8.72 32.98
N LEU A 512 -22.16 -9.17 31.90
CA LEU A 512 -22.46 -8.36 30.69
C LEU A 512 -23.74 -7.52 30.83
N ALA A 513 -24.62 -7.83 31.78
CA ALA A 513 -25.85 -7.09 32.02
C ALA A 513 -25.65 -5.84 32.90
N GLU A 514 -24.51 -5.72 33.59
CA GLU A 514 -24.17 -4.55 34.42
C GLU A 514 -23.37 -3.47 33.69
N LEU A 515 -23.04 -3.63 32.42
CA LEU A 515 -22.45 -2.59 31.58
C LEU A 515 -23.56 -1.73 30.95
N GLU A 516 -24.07 -0.76 31.72
CA GLU A 516 -24.93 0.30 31.21
C GLU A 516 -24.16 1.11 30.15
N ILE A 517 -24.56 0.96 28.88
CA ILE A 517 -24.18 1.86 27.79
C ILE A 517 -25.05 3.12 27.94
N PRO A 518 -24.50 4.31 28.11
CA PRO A 518 -25.30 5.53 28.17
C PRO A 518 -26.01 5.76 26.82
N GLU A 519 -27.34 5.83 26.85
CA GLU A 519 -28.18 6.24 25.71
C GLU A 519 -27.78 7.63 25.24
N GLU A 520 -27.50 7.77 23.96
CA GLU A 520 -27.31 9.07 23.30
C GLU A 520 -28.58 9.90 23.39
N ALA A 521 -28.45 11.10 23.91
CA ALA A 521 -29.51 12.12 23.94
C ALA A 521 -29.85 12.59 22.51
N PRO A 522 -31.12 12.84 22.18
CA PRO A 522 -31.52 13.23 20.82
C PRO A 522 -31.02 14.64 20.51
N SER A 523 -30.38 14.81 19.36
CA SER A 523 -29.93 16.09 18.82
C SER A 523 -31.13 16.97 18.48
N GLU A 524 -31.29 18.08 19.19
CA GLU A 524 -32.18 19.17 18.82
C GLU A 524 -31.73 19.84 17.51
N LYS A 525 -32.66 19.86 16.55
CA LYS A 525 -32.57 20.68 15.34
C LYS A 525 -32.63 22.17 15.70
N LYS A 526 -31.62 22.91 15.33
CA LYS A 526 -31.74 24.30 14.88
C LYS A 526 -30.73 24.63 13.81
#